data_722fe8433f7b5207a1d319ee1b232ca1
#
_entry.id   722fe8433f7b5207a1d319ee1b232ca1
#
_cell.length_a   1.000
_cell.length_b   1.000
_cell.length_c   1.000
_cell.angle_alpha   90.00
_cell.angle_beta   90.00
_cell.angle_gamma   90.00
#
_symmetry.space_group_name_H-M   'P 1'
#
loop_
_entity.id
_entity.type
_entity.pdbx_description
1 polymer ?
#
loop_
_entity_poly.entity_id
_entity_poly.type
_entity_poly.pdbx_seq_one_letter_code
_entity_poly.pdbx_strand_id
1 'polypeptide(L)'
;EPSVAGRLVLVESPLPAGTDAVTLARALERLAILPCVIVSAHPSELVDVVLGVARGSGGDQPDAGEEDARQNEEADRRSEEAAQEADWHAEMADIEATFEAAPIASAALALHLRATDRRPPLDGLVAESTLFSALQAGPEHAGWRAGHQRRDRPDPGPPVTVEREGDRLTITLNRPHVRNAVSAALRDRLLDALAVAEAATEVEVHVHGAGPDFSAGGDLDEFGTTPDPATAHLIRTRRSVAASLHRLAPRTTVHLHGAAFGAGIELAAFAGTVLAAPDSRVGLPELGLGLIPGAGGTVSLPLRIGRQRTAWLALTRRTIDVTTALRWGLVDENRPIVLEGSCR
;
A
#
# COMPACT_ATOMS: atom_id res chain seq x y z
N GLU A 1 10.49 23.98 -22.98
CA GLU A 1 11.13 22.71 -22.65
C GLU A 1 10.04 21.66 -22.58
N PRO A 2 10.20 20.48 -23.23
CA PRO A 2 9.25 19.40 -23.02
C PRO A 2 9.30 19.04 -21.53
N SER A 3 8.14 19.09 -20.85
CA SER A 3 8.06 18.77 -19.44
C SER A 3 8.63 17.36 -19.21
N VAL A 4 9.61 17.25 -18.33
CA VAL A 4 10.20 15.96 -17.88
C VAL A 4 9.15 15.16 -17.11
N ALA A 5 8.00 15.76 -16.79
CA ALA A 5 6.86 15.14 -16.18
C ALA A 5 6.32 14.00 -17.04
N GLY A 6 6.06 12.85 -16.42
CA GLY A 6 5.43 11.71 -17.05
C GLY A 6 4.10 12.05 -17.73
N ARG A 7 3.49 11.05 -18.37
CA ARG A 7 2.16 11.18 -19.01
C ARG A 7 1.16 10.25 -18.34
N LEU A 8 -0.06 10.76 -18.17
CA LEU A 8 -1.21 9.94 -17.87
C LEU A 8 -1.86 9.51 -19.20
N VAL A 9 -2.11 8.22 -19.37
CA VAL A 9 -2.66 7.63 -20.59
C VAL A 9 -3.89 6.81 -20.22
N LEU A 10 -5.06 7.25 -20.71
CA LEU A 10 -6.30 6.49 -20.58
C LEU A 10 -6.44 5.56 -21.78
N VAL A 11 -6.71 4.28 -21.52
CA VAL A 11 -7.00 3.25 -22.53
C VAL A 11 -8.48 2.87 -22.42
N GLU A 12 -9.28 3.33 -23.37
CA GLU A 12 -10.75 3.17 -23.37
C GLU A 12 -11.21 1.83 -23.92
N SER A 13 -10.37 1.13 -24.65
CA SER A 13 -10.72 -0.14 -25.29
C SER A 13 -9.86 -1.30 -24.77
N PRO A 14 -10.44 -2.51 -24.69
CA PRO A 14 -9.65 -3.71 -24.38
C PRO A 14 -8.63 -3.98 -25.49
N LEU A 15 -7.63 -4.79 -25.16
CA LEU A 15 -6.70 -5.30 -26.16
C LEU A 15 -7.49 -6.03 -27.26
N PRO A 16 -7.12 -5.86 -28.55
CA PRO A 16 -7.76 -6.57 -29.64
C PRO A 16 -7.74 -8.08 -29.40
N ALA A 17 -8.88 -8.73 -29.64
CA ALA A 17 -8.99 -10.18 -29.55
C ALA A 17 -7.98 -10.83 -30.51
N GLY A 18 -7.21 -11.80 -30.01
CA GLY A 18 -6.20 -12.50 -30.80
C GLY A 18 -4.83 -11.78 -30.89
N THR A 19 -4.56 -10.77 -30.05
CA THR A 19 -3.21 -10.21 -29.93
C THR A 19 -2.22 -11.33 -29.61
N ASP A 20 -1.26 -11.55 -30.50
CA ASP A 20 -0.27 -12.62 -30.32
C ASP A 20 0.75 -12.30 -29.23
N ALA A 21 1.34 -13.36 -28.65
CA ALA A 21 2.29 -13.23 -27.54
C ALA A 21 3.55 -12.42 -27.89
N VAL A 22 3.98 -12.40 -29.16
CA VAL A 22 5.17 -11.65 -29.59
C VAL A 22 4.87 -10.16 -29.64
N THR A 23 3.70 -9.79 -30.13
CA THR A 23 3.22 -8.40 -30.16
C THR A 23 3.05 -7.87 -28.73
N LEU A 24 2.45 -8.66 -27.85
CA LEU A 24 2.30 -8.32 -26.43
C LEU A 24 3.64 -8.15 -25.74
N ALA A 25 4.59 -9.09 -25.92
CA ALA A 25 5.92 -9.01 -25.34
C ALA A 25 6.68 -7.74 -25.78
N ARG A 26 6.62 -7.40 -27.07
CA ARG A 26 7.23 -6.16 -27.58
C ARG A 26 6.60 -4.89 -27.01
N ALA A 27 5.27 -4.89 -26.81
CA ALA A 27 4.59 -3.78 -26.17
C ALA A 27 5.03 -3.63 -24.71
N LEU A 28 5.09 -4.72 -23.95
CA LEU A 28 5.57 -4.75 -22.56
C LEU A 28 7.01 -4.24 -22.44
N GLU A 29 7.91 -4.68 -23.32
CA GLU A 29 9.29 -4.20 -23.35
C GLU A 29 9.38 -2.68 -23.56
N ARG A 30 8.58 -2.13 -24.48
CA ARG A 30 8.54 -0.69 -24.75
C ARG A 30 7.95 0.09 -23.57
N LEU A 31 6.86 -0.39 -22.99
CA LEU A 31 6.20 0.26 -21.87
C LEU A 31 7.01 0.20 -20.58
N ALA A 32 7.86 -0.83 -20.42
CA ALA A 32 8.68 -1.01 -19.23
C ALA A 32 9.57 0.19 -18.88
N ILE A 33 9.92 1.02 -19.86
CA ILE A 33 10.81 2.18 -19.70
C ILE A 33 10.11 3.52 -19.97
N LEU A 34 8.82 3.53 -20.32
CA LEU A 34 8.11 4.78 -20.57
C LEU A 34 7.64 5.42 -19.27
N PRO A 35 8.00 6.69 -18.99
CA PRO A 35 7.55 7.40 -17.80
C PRO A 35 6.09 7.87 -17.96
N CYS A 36 5.16 6.92 -17.89
CA CYS A 36 3.74 7.19 -17.97
C CYS A 36 2.98 6.29 -16.99
N VAL A 37 1.77 6.71 -16.64
CA VAL A 37 0.78 5.89 -15.93
C VAL A 37 -0.30 5.50 -16.95
N ILE A 38 -0.59 4.21 -17.07
CA ILE A 38 -1.59 3.67 -18.00
C ILE A 38 -2.79 3.21 -17.17
N VAL A 39 -3.94 3.79 -17.44
CA VAL A 39 -5.21 3.53 -16.74
C VAL A 39 -6.22 2.94 -17.72
N SER A 40 -6.99 1.94 -17.31
CA SER A 40 -8.08 1.37 -18.10
C SER A 40 -9.15 0.75 -17.21
N ALA A 41 -10.39 0.69 -17.69
CA ALA A 41 -11.44 -0.17 -17.13
C ALA A 41 -11.24 -1.66 -17.47
N HIS A 42 -10.36 -1.97 -18.44
CA HIS A 42 -10.13 -3.33 -18.92
C HIS A 42 -8.81 -3.89 -18.37
N PRO A 43 -8.83 -5.02 -17.63
CA PRO A 43 -7.62 -5.65 -17.11
C PRO A 43 -6.68 -6.09 -18.25
N SER A 44 -5.40 -5.74 -18.12
CA SER A 44 -4.35 -6.15 -19.05
C SER A 44 -2.99 -6.04 -18.39
N GLU A 45 -2.02 -6.86 -18.82
CA GLU A 45 -0.63 -6.74 -18.36
C GLU A 45 0.02 -5.40 -18.76
N LEU A 46 -0.53 -4.71 -19.77
CA LEU A 46 -0.06 -3.41 -20.24
C LEU A 46 -0.54 -2.24 -19.35
N VAL A 47 -1.53 -2.46 -18.49
CA VAL A 47 -2.17 -1.44 -17.68
C VAL A 47 -1.52 -1.36 -16.30
N ASP A 48 -1.29 -0.15 -15.80
CA ASP A 48 -0.79 0.09 -14.45
C ASP A 48 -1.92 0.12 -13.42
N VAL A 49 -3.07 0.70 -13.79
CA VAL A 49 -4.24 0.81 -12.93
C VAL A 49 -5.47 0.30 -13.67
N VAL A 50 -6.22 -0.58 -13.03
CA VAL A 50 -7.55 -1.00 -13.49
C VAL A 50 -8.61 -0.30 -12.63
N LEU A 51 -9.53 0.41 -13.29
CA LEU A 51 -10.64 1.10 -12.63
C LEU A 51 -11.70 0.10 -12.13
N GLY A 52 -12.40 0.43 -11.06
CA GLY A 52 -13.47 -0.40 -10.53
C GLY A 52 -13.01 -1.63 -9.74
N VAL A 53 -11.71 -1.83 -9.49
CA VAL A 53 -11.20 -3.02 -8.79
C VAL A 53 -11.64 -3.12 -7.32
N ALA A 54 -12.03 -2.02 -6.71
CA ALA A 54 -12.54 -2.00 -5.33
C ALA A 54 -13.93 -2.65 -5.23
N ARG A 55 -14.73 -2.60 -6.28
CA ARG A 55 -16.00 -3.34 -6.38
C ARG A 55 -15.71 -4.76 -6.88
N GLY A 56 -16.24 -5.76 -6.21
CA GLY A 56 -16.20 -7.13 -6.73
C GLY A 56 -17.11 -7.22 -7.97
N SER A 57 -16.66 -7.88 -9.02
CA SER A 57 -17.57 -8.41 -10.03
C SER A 57 -18.46 -9.45 -9.34
N GLY A 58 -19.62 -9.03 -8.89
CA GLY A 58 -20.66 -9.92 -8.37
C GLY A 58 -21.21 -10.74 -9.52
N GLY A 59 -20.57 -11.85 -9.80
CA GLY A 59 -21.07 -12.85 -10.74
C GLY A 59 -21.83 -13.90 -9.97
N ASP A 60 -23.06 -13.58 -9.50
CA ASP A 60 -24.10 -14.57 -9.28
C ASP A 60 -25.14 -14.36 -10.37
N GLN A 61 -25.28 -15.35 -11.24
CA GLN A 61 -26.40 -15.40 -12.21
C GLN A 61 -27.67 -15.79 -11.46
N PRO A 62 -28.75 -15.01 -11.52
CA PRO A 62 -30.05 -15.48 -11.04
C PRO A 62 -30.69 -16.41 -12.07
N ASP A 63 -31.33 -17.46 -11.55
CA ASP A 63 -32.13 -18.44 -12.24
C ASP A 63 -33.40 -17.79 -12.83
N ALA A 64 -33.85 -18.24 -14.00
CA ALA A 64 -34.85 -17.59 -14.82
C ALA A 64 -36.27 -17.79 -14.33
N GLY A 65 -37.04 -16.70 -14.22
CA GLY A 65 -38.48 -16.72 -14.03
C GLY A 65 -39.17 -15.36 -14.24
N GLU A 66 -39.98 -15.30 -15.32
CA GLU A 66 -41.09 -14.41 -15.61
C GLU A 66 -40.88 -12.96 -16.08
N GLU A 67 -41.73 -12.52 -17.05
CA GLU A 67 -41.58 -11.32 -17.86
C GLU A 67 -41.63 -9.97 -17.12
N ASP A 68 -42.30 -9.87 -15.98
CA ASP A 68 -42.31 -8.67 -15.11
C ASP A 68 -41.00 -8.54 -14.29
N ALA A 69 -40.36 -9.67 -13.97
CA ALA A 69 -39.05 -9.69 -13.36
C ALA A 69 -37.96 -9.13 -14.31
N ARG A 70 -38.06 -9.39 -15.60
CA ARG A 70 -37.11 -8.94 -16.63
C ARG A 70 -37.03 -7.41 -16.79
N GLN A 71 -38.13 -6.68 -16.65
CA GLN A 71 -38.13 -5.21 -16.72
C GLN A 71 -37.52 -4.58 -15.49
N ASN A 72 -37.74 -5.15 -14.31
CA ASN A 72 -37.09 -4.74 -13.07
C ASN A 72 -35.62 -5.10 -13.09
N GLU A 73 -35.23 -6.29 -13.55
CA GLU A 73 -33.83 -6.71 -13.71
C GLU A 73 -33.06 -5.83 -14.70
N GLU A 74 -33.71 -5.41 -15.81
CA GLU A 74 -33.07 -4.51 -16.77
C GLU A 74 -32.89 -3.08 -16.22
N ALA A 75 -33.86 -2.59 -15.43
CA ALA A 75 -33.76 -1.31 -14.75
C ALA A 75 -32.68 -1.34 -13.64
N ASP A 76 -32.63 -2.43 -12.87
CA ASP A 76 -31.59 -2.63 -11.84
C ASP A 76 -30.20 -2.75 -12.49
N ARG A 77 -30.07 -3.53 -13.58
CA ARG A 77 -28.81 -3.63 -14.32
C ARG A 77 -28.34 -2.29 -14.89
N ARG A 78 -29.24 -1.50 -15.50
CA ARG A 78 -28.88 -0.15 -15.98
C ARG A 78 -28.49 0.79 -14.85
N SER A 79 -29.12 0.67 -13.68
CA SER A 79 -28.77 1.43 -12.49
C SER A 79 -27.40 1.03 -11.96
N GLU A 80 -27.07 -0.27 -11.96
CA GLU A 80 -25.75 -0.78 -11.59
C GLU A 80 -24.67 -0.36 -12.58
N GLU A 81 -24.92 -0.44 -13.90
CA GLU A 81 -24.02 0.01 -14.95
C GLU A 81 -23.73 1.53 -14.82
N ALA A 82 -24.76 2.35 -14.61
CA ALA A 82 -24.61 3.79 -14.41
C ALA A 82 -23.84 4.13 -13.11
N ALA A 83 -24.09 3.37 -12.03
CA ALA A 83 -23.34 3.54 -10.78
C ALA A 83 -21.87 3.12 -10.92
N GLN A 84 -21.59 2.08 -11.71
CA GLN A 84 -20.25 1.63 -12.02
C GLN A 84 -19.48 2.66 -12.86
N GLU A 85 -20.13 3.21 -13.89
CA GLU A 85 -19.56 4.25 -14.75
C GLU A 85 -19.25 5.53 -13.93
N ALA A 86 -20.17 5.93 -13.04
CA ALA A 86 -19.95 7.07 -12.16
C ALA A 86 -18.76 6.86 -11.21
N ASP A 87 -18.57 5.62 -10.72
CA ASP A 87 -17.42 5.29 -9.86
C ASP A 87 -16.09 5.31 -10.63
N TRP A 88 -16.07 4.83 -11.87
CA TRP A 88 -14.87 4.92 -12.72
C TRP A 88 -14.47 6.37 -13.01
N HIS A 89 -15.43 7.25 -13.28
CA HIS A 89 -15.15 8.67 -13.46
C HIS A 89 -14.59 9.31 -12.18
N ALA A 90 -15.12 8.94 -11.02
CA ALA A 90 -14.63 9.42 -9.74
C ALA A 90 -13.21 8.89 -9.43
N GLU A 91 -12.93 7.62 -9.73
CA GLU A 91 -11.58 7.04 -9.59
C GLU A 91 -10.59 7.73 -10.54
N MET A 92 -10.99 7.96 -11.78
CA MET A 92 -10.16 8.65 -12.77
C MET A 92 -9.83 10.08 -12.34
N ALA A 93 -10.84 10.82 -11.83
CA ALA A 93 -10.63 12.17 -11.30
C ALA A 93 -9.63 12.20 -10.13
N ASP A 94 -9.69 11.21 -9.22
CA ASP A 94 -8.72 11.09 -8.13
C ASP A 94 -7.30 10.81 -8.65
N ILE A 95 -7.16 9.94 -9.68
CA ILE A 95 -5.88 9.65 -10.32
C ILE A 95 -5.33 10.88 -11.03
N GLU A 96 -6.18 11.61 -11.78
CA GLU A 96 -5.80 12.84 -12.46
C GLU A 96 -5.29 13.90 -11.46
N ALA A 97 -6.04 14.13 -10.39
CA ALA A 97 -5.66 15.06 -9.33
C ALA A 97 -4.34 14.67 -8.66
N THR A 98 -4.13 13.38 -8.41
CA THR A 98 -2.87 12.88 -7.82
C THR A 98 -1.71 13.01 -8.80
N PHE A 99 -1.94 12.69 -10.08
CA PHE A 99 -0.93 12.82 -11.13
C PHE A 99 -0.55 14.28 -11.39
N GLU A 100 -1.50 15.22 -11.40
CA GLU A 100 -1.25 16.64 -11.54
C GLU A 100 -0.42 17.20 -10.37
N ALA A 101 -0.71 16.74 -9.15
CA ALA A 101 0.00 17.18 -7.95
C ALA A 101 1.42 16.58 -7.84
N ALA A 102 1.64 15.35 -8.32
CA ALA A 102 2.89 14.60 -8.18
C ALA A 102 3.19 13.74 -9.44
N PRO A 103 3.40 14.36 -10.63
CA PRO A 103 3.59 13.63 -11.89
C PRO A 103 4.87 12.80 -11.90
N ILE A 104 5.96 13.27 -11.28
CA ILE A 104 7.23 12.55 -11.22
C ILE A 104 7.10 11.32 -10.33
N ALA A 105 6.55 11.47 -9.13
CA ALA A 105 6.36 10.36 -8.19
C ALA A 105 5.37 9.32 -8.74
N SER A 106 4.29 9.75 -9.38
CA SER A 106 3.29 8.88 -10.01
C SER A 106 3.88 8.05 -11.15
N ALA A 107 4.62 8.68 -12.07
CA ALA A 107 5.29 7.98 -13.16
C ALA A 107 6.40 7.05 -12.64
N ALA A 108 7.15 7.49 -11.64
CA ALA A 108 8.20 6.68 -11.00
C ALA A 108 7.62 5.43 -10.32
N LEU A 109 6.48 5.57 -9.63
CA LEU A 109 5.76 4.44 -9.04
C LEU A 109 5.33 3.42 -10.10
N ALA A 110 4.70 3.86 -11.18
CA ALA A 110 4.26 2.99 -12.26
C ALA A 110 5.42 2.21 -12.89
N LEU A 111 6.52 2.91 -13.22
CA LEU A 111 7.74 2.28 -13.73
C LEU A 111 8.32 1.26 -12.75
N HIS A 112 8.35 1.58 -11.45
CA HIS A 112 8.88 0.70 -10.43
C HIS A 112 8.03 -0.56 -10.27
N LEU A 113 6.71 -0.42 -10.21
CA LEU A 113 5.77 -1.54 -10.07
C LEU A 113 5.76 -2.49 -11.28
N ARG A 114 6.00 -2.01 -12.50
CA ARG A 114 6.14 -2.86 -13.71
C ARG A 114 7.29 -3.85 -13.61
N ALA A 115 8.30 -3.55 -12.80
CA ALA A 115 9.47 -4.42 -12.62
C ALA A 115 9.39 -5.29 -11.36
N THR A 116 8.32 -5.19 -10.55
CA THR A 116 8.22 -5.87 -9.23
C THR A 116 8.26 -7.39 -9.37
N ASP A 117 7.53 -7.98 -10.31
CA ASP A 117 7.45 -9.42 -10.49
C ASP A 117 8.78 -10.07 -10.91
N ARG A 118 9.75 -9.26 -11.33
CA ARG A 118 11.07 -9.70 -11.80
C ARG A 118 12.17 -9.58 -10.75
N ARG A 119 11.85 -9.04 -9.56
CA ARG A 119 12.84 -8.77 -8.50
C ARG A 119 12.59 -9.66 -7.30
N PRO A 120 13.64 -10.30 -6.76
CA PRO A 120 13.57 -10.86 -5.41
C PRO A 120 13.17 -9.79 -4.38
N PRO A 121 12.40 -10.13 -3.33
CA PRO A 121 11.89 -9.14 -2.39
C PRO A 121 12.97 -8.22 -1.76
N LEU A 122 14.12 -8.77 -1.37
CA LEU A 122 15.20 -7.95 -0.79
C LEU A 122 15.82 -6.97 -1.79
N ASP A 123 15.96 -7.38 -3.06
CA ASP A 123 16.42 -6.49 -4.13
C ASP A 123 15.36 -5.41 -4.44
N GLY A 124 14.08 -5.78 -4.33
CA GLY A 124 12.94 -4.86 -4.43
C GLY A 124 13.00 -3.76 -3.36
N LEU A 125 13.31 -4.11 -2.11
CA LEU A 125 13.47 -3.14 -1.01
C LEU A 125 14.61 -2.15 -1.25
N VAL A 126 15.74 -2.61 -1.80
CA VAL A 126 16.86 -1.74 -2.18
C VAL A 126 16.46 -0.79 -3.31
N ALA A 127 15.76 -1.31 -4.34
CA ALA A 127 15.29 -0.51 -5.46
C ALA A 127 14.25 0.53 -5.04
N GLU A 128 13.27 0.15 -4.18
CA GLU A 128 12.30 1.06 -3.58
C GLU A 128 13.01 2.19 -2.82
N SER A 129 13.93 1.84 -1.92
CA SER A 129 14.66 2.82 -1.11
C SER A 129 15.50 3.77 -1.96
N THR A 130 16.07 3.29 -3.07
CA THR A 130 16.81 4.13 -4.02
C THR A 130 15.89 5.14 -4.69
N LEU A 131 14.74 4.68 -5.20
CA LEU A 131 13.76 5.53 -5.85
C LEU A 131 13.12 6.51 -4.88
N PHE A 132 12.77 6.07 -3.67
CA PHE A 132 12.28 6.94 -2.61
C PHE A 132 13.27 8.07 -2.30
N SER A 133 14.58 7.77 -2.23
CA SER A 133 15.62 8.78 -2.02
C SER A 133 15.75 9.76 -3.18
N ALA A 134 15.63 9.29 -4.42
CA ALA A 134 15.63 10.16 -5.59
C ALA A 134 14.43 11.14 -5.54
N LEU A 135 13.25 10.66 -5.17
CA LEU A 135 12.06 11.49 -5.01
C LEU A 135 12.17 12.46 -3.82
N GLN A 136 12.80 12.04 -2.72
CA GLN A 136 13.09 12.95 -1.59
C GLN A 136 13.97 14.15 -1.98
N ALA A 137 14.84 13.99 -2.98
CA ALA A 137 15.63 15.07 -3.57
C ALA A 137 14.87 15.86 -4.64
N GLY A 138 13.66 15.41 -5.02
CA GLY A 138 12.88 15.98 -6.10
C GLY A 138 12.05 17.22 -5.69
N PRO A 139 11.57 17.96 -6.69
CA PRO A 139 10.84 19.22 -6.46
C PRO A 139 9.47 19.01 -5.80
N GLU A 140 8.77 17.91 -6.07
CA GLU A 140 7.44 17.62 -5.53
C GLU A 140 7.51 17.46 -4.01
N HIS A 141 8.43 16.63 -3.51
CA HIS A 141 8.64 16.47 -2.08
C HIS A 141 9.18 17.75 -1.43
N ALA A 142 10.05 18.52 -2.11
CA ALA A 142 10.53 19.80 -1.63
C ALA A 142 9.38 20.81 -1.47
N GLY A 143 8.43 20.84 -2.42
CA GLY A 143 7.23 21.66 -2.35
C GLY A 143 6.34 21.29 -1.17
N TRP A 144 6.08 19.99 -0.96
CA TRP A 144 5.34 19.51 0.20
C TRP A 144 6.01 19.91 1.53
N ARG A 145 7.32 19.70 1.63
CA ARG A 145 8.10 20.05 2.83
C ARG A 145 8.05 21.52 3.17
N ALA A 146 8.07 22.39 2.17
CA ALA A 146 7.98 23.85 2.37
C ALA A 146 6.65 24.26 3.02
N GLY A 147 5.57 23.52 2.78
CA GLY A 147 4.26 23.73 3.40
C GLY A 147 4.03 23.00 4.72
N HIS A 148 4.89 22.04 5.08
CA HIS A 148 4.70 21.21 6.27
C HIS A 148 5.27 21.88 7.53
N GLN A 149 4.42 22.10 8.53
CA GLN A 149 4.83 22.60 9.83
C GLN A 149 5.16 21.44 10.75
N ARG A 150 6.45 21.26 11.05
CA ARG A 150 6.91 20.24 12.01
C ARG A 150 6.41 20.54 13.42
N ARG A 151 6.03 19.48 14.13
CA ARG A 151 5.60 19.52 15.53
C ARG A 151 6.53 18.65 16.36
N ASP A 152 6.97 19.18 17.49
CA ASP A 152 7.68 18.38 18.48
C ASP A 152 6.66 17.63 19.34
N ARG A 153 6.65 16.31 19.24
CA ARG A 153 5.71 15.43 19.97
C ARG A 153 6.50 14.27 20.59
N PRO A 154 7.17 14.54 21.73
CA PRO A 154 8.01 13.54 22.38
C PRO A 154 7.16 12.34 22.85
N ASP A 155 7.78 11.17 22.79
CA ASP A 155 7.15 9.94 23.26
C ASP A 155 7.08 9.93 24.80
N PRO A 156 5.89 9.67 25.40
CA PRO A 156 5.73 9.61 26.85
C PRO A 156 6.36 8.34 27.48
N GLY A 157 6.75 7.39 26.66
CA GLY A 157 7.32 6.10 27.06
C GLY A 157 8.02 5.40 25.90
N PRO A 158 8.36 4.11 26.05
CA PRO A 158 8.98 3.35 24.98
C PRO A 158 8.02 3.25 23.77
N PRO A 159 8.52 3.57 22.54
CA PRO A 159 7.67 3.58 21.34
C PRO A 159 7.23 2.18 20.87
N VAL A 160 7.84 1.13 21.42
CA VAL A 160 7.46 -0.27 21.23
C VAL A 160 7.55 -0.96 22.58
N THR A 161 6.53 -1.75 22.93
CA THR A 161 6.55 -2.68 24.06
C THR A 161 6.64 -4.12 23.56
N VAL A 162 7.26 -4.97 24.35
CA VAL A 162 7.49 -6.39 23.99
C VAL A 162 7.15 -7.26 25.17
N GLU A 163 6.32 -8.24 24.97
CA GLU A 163 5.94 -9.23 25.95
C GLU A 163 6.20 -10.64 25.37
N ARG A 164 6.71 -11.55 26.18
CA ARG A 164 6.94 -12.93 25.77
C ARG A 164 6.27 -13.89 26.74
N GLU A 165 5.40 -14.73 26.19
CA GLU A 165 4.74 -15.81 26.91
C GLU A 165 4.99 -17.14 26.17
N GLY A 166 5.85 -17.97 26.73
CA GLY A 166 6.27 -19.21 26.08
C GLY A 166 6.91 -18.97 24.70
N ASP A 167 6.26 -19.50 23.67
CA ASP A 167 6.71 -19.36 22.28
C ASP A 167 6.10 -18.12 21.58
N ARG A 168 5.24 -17.36 22.25
CA ARG A 168 4.60 -16.16 21.72
C ARG A 168 5.36 -14.90 22.10
N LEU A 169 5.76 -14.11 21.11
CA LEU A 169 6.33 -12.76 21.24
C LEU A 169 5.31 -11.74 20.74
N THR A 170 4.75 -10.97 21.67
CA THR A 170 3.83 -9.89 21.36
C THR A 170 4.59 -8.58 21.29
N ILE A 171 4.54 -7.92 20.15
CA ILE A 171 5.17 -6.61 19.89
C ILE A 171 4.06 -5.60 19.68
N THR A 172 4.02 -4.54 20.50
CA THR A 172 3.00 -3.49 20.38
C THR A 172 3.66 -2.15 20.01
N LEU A 173 3.22 -1.57 18.88
CA LEU A 173 3.53 -0.19 18.53
C LEU A 173 2.87 0.73 19.55
N ASN A 174 3.64 1.51 20.30
CA ASN A 174 3.17 2.20 21.50
C ASN A 174 3.37 3.72 21.44
N ARG A 175 2.86 4.33 20.37
CA ARG A 175 2.80 5.79 20.17
C ARG A 175 1.35 6.24 19.87
N PRO A 176 0.34 5.88 20.69
CA PRO A 176 -1.07 6.15 20.36
C PRO A 176 -1.38 7.65 20.24
N HIS A 177 -0.64 8.54 20.93
CA HIS A 177 -0.79 10.00 20.87
C HIS A 177 -0.48 10.59 19.46
N VAL A 178 0.24 9.85 18.62
CA VAL A 178 0.52 10.17 17.21
C VAL A 178 0.07 9.03 16.28
N ARG A 179 -0.93 8.24 16.71
CA ARG A 179 -1.51 7.11 15.94
C ARG A 179 -0.46 6.12 15.48
N ASN A 180 0.51 5.80 16.32
CA ASN A 180 1.60 4.89 16.04
C ASN A 180 2.40 5.23 14.77
N ALA A 181 2.59 6.53 14.50
CA ALA A 181 3.43 6.99 13.40
C ALA A 181 4.86 6.45 13.54
N VAL A 182 5.39 5.89 12.45
CA VAL A 182 6.67 5.19 12.42
C VAL A 182 7.82 6.20 12.38
N SER A 183 8.39 6.49 13.56
CA SER A 183 9.59 7.30 13.75
C SER A 183 10.86 6.46 13.68
N ALA A 184 12.02 7.10 13.64
CA ALA A 184 13.31 6.43 13.75
C ALA A 184 13.44 5.64 15.07
N ALA A 185 12.94 6.20 16.18
CA ALA A 185 12.95 5.53 17.49
C ALA A 185 12.06 4.28 17.49
N LEU A 186 10.84 4.38 16.94
CA LEU A 186 9.93 3.23 16.81
C LEU A 186 10.55 2.15 15.90
N ARG A 187 11.08 2.54 14.73
CA ARG A 187 11.78 1.64 13.81
C ARG A 187 12.89 0.86 14.50
N ASP A 188 13.74 1.57 15.25
CA ASP A 188 14.90 0.97 15.88
C ASP A 188 14.49 -0.01 16.99
N ARG A 189 13.50 0.34 17.81
CA ARG A 189 12.95 -0.56 18.83
C ARG A 189 12.21 -1.75 18.25
N LEU A 190 11.52 -1.57 17.13
CA LEU A 190 10.88 -2.68 16.43
C LEU A 190 11.92 -3.66 15.87
N LEU A 191 13.02 -3.16 15.32
CA LEU A 191 14.14 -4.01 14.89
C LEU A 191 14.77 -4.78 16.05
N ASP A 192 14.97 -4.14 17.21
CA ASP A 192 15.49 -4.82 18.40
C ASP A 192 14.55 -5.98 18.82
N ALA A 193 13.24 -5.75 18.77
CA ALA A 193 12.23 -6.78 19.09
C ALA A 193 12.23 -7.94 18.07
N LEU A 194 12.28 -7.61 16.76
CA LEU A 194 12.34 -8.61 15.70
C LEU A 194 13.63 -9.42 15.73
N ALA A 195 14.76 -8.84 16.15
CA ALA A 195 16.03 -9.54 16.30
C ALA A 195 15.94 -10.65 17.37
N VAL A 196 15.13 -10.47 18.42
CA VAL A 196 14.86 -11.53 19.41
C VAL A 196 14.17 -12.71 18.73
N ALA A 197 13.18 -12.46 17.86
CA ALA A 197 12.49 -13.51 17.12
C ALA A 197 13.40 -14.15 16.05
N GLU A 198 14.28 -13.40 15.40
CA GLU A 198 15.24 -13.97 14.44
C GLU A 198 16.23 -14.92 15.12
N ALA A 199 16.60 -14.65 16.37
CA ALA A 199 17.50 -15.50 17.16
C ALA A 199 16.82 -16.75 17.76
N ALA A 200 15.49 -16.74 17.91
CA ALA A 200 14.69 -17.83 18.48
C ALA A 200 13.74 -18.40 17.43
N THR A 201 14.09 -19.54 16.84
CA THR A 201 13.37 -20.13 15.68
C THR A 201 11.96 -20.64 15.97
N GLU A 202 11.67 -20.97 17.24
CA GLU A 202 10.38 -21.47 17.72
C GLU A 202 9.37 -20.37 18.04
N VAL A 203 9.82 -19.11 18.06
CA VAL A 203 8.98 -18.00 18.53
C VAL A 203 8.04 -17.52 17.42
N GLU A 204 6.73 -17.47 17.74
CA GLU A 204 5.70 -16.81 16.94
C GLU A 204 5.62 -15.32 17.28
N VAL A 205 5.55 -14.48 16.26
CA VAL A 205 5.53 -13.02 16.41
C VAL A 205 4.12 -12.50 16.17
N HIS A 206 3.58 -11.76 17.13
CA HIS A 206 2.31 -11.05 17.02
C HIS A 206 2.55 -9.55 17.13
N VAL A 207 2.13 -8.79 16.11
CA VAL A 207 2.31 -7.34 16.06
C VAL A 207 0.97 -6.63 16.20
N HIS A 208 0.89 -5.71 17.15
CA HIS A 208 -0.29 -4.91 17.47
C HIS A 208 0.01 -3.40 17.45
N GLY A 209 -1.02 -2.57 17.39
CA GLY A 209 -0.94 -1.13 17.68
C GLY A 209 -1.64 -0.80 19.00
N ALA A 210 -1.12 0.11 19.79
CA ALA A 210 -1.81 0.66 20.94
C ALA A 210 -2.75 1.78 20.52
N GLY A 211 -3.88 1.93 21.24
CA GLY A 211 -4.85 3.01 21.00
C GLY A 211 -5.82 2.70 19.85
N PRO A 212 -6.39 3.74 19.20
CA PRO A 212 -7.50 3.56 18.25
C PRO A 212 -7.07 3.10 16.85
N ASP A 213 -5.79 3.23 16.49
CA ASP A 213 -5.27 2.94 15.17
C ASP A 213 -4.07 2.00 15.24
N PHE A 214 -3.94 1.11 14.26
CA PHE A 214 -2.75 0.28 14.12
C PHE A 214 -1.52 1.15 13.84
N SER A 215 -1.55 1.96 12.77
CA SER A 215 -0.52 2.96 12.45
C SER A 215 -0.98 3.93 11.37
N ALA A 216 -0.69 5.21 11.56
CA ALA A 216 -0.94 6.26 10.56
C ALA A 216 0.15 6.35 9.47
N GLY A 217 1.15 5.47 9.47
CA GLY A 217 2.25 5.48 8.51
C GLY A 217 3.52 6.13 9.04
N GLY A 218 4.36 6.63 8.15
CA GLY A 218 5.62 7.29 8.53
C GLY A 218 5.39 8.58 9.35
N ASP A 219 6.28 8.86 10.30
CA ASP A 219 6.22 10.11 11.07
C ASP A 219 6.65 11.28 10.19
N LEU A 220 5.66 12.06 9.73
CA LEU A 220 5.87 13.17 8.79
C LEU A 220 6.77 14.29 9.38
N ASP A 221 6.83 14.41 10.69
CA ASP A 221 7.66 15.40 11.36
C ASP A 221 9.16 15.04 11.31
N GLU A 222 9.49 13.77 11.00
CA GLU A 222 10.87 13.32 10.77
C GLU A 222 11.32 13.40 9.31
N PHE A 223 10.40 13.65 8.36
CA PHE A 223 10.76 13.71 6.94
C PHE A 223 11.71 14.90 6.66
N GLY A 224 12.87 14.57 6.03
CA GLY A 224 13.91 15.54 5.75
C GLY A 224 14.76 15.95 6.95
N THR A 225 14.76 15.16 8.03
CA THR A 225 15.68 15.34 9.17
C THR A 225 17.05 14.65 8.98
N THR A 226 17.15 13.72 8.04
CA THR A 226 18.42 13.14 7.62
C THR A 226 19.25 14.17 6.85
N PRO A 227 20.59 14.14 6.95
CA PRO A 227 21.46 15.12 6.30
C PRO A 227 21.23 15.23 4.80
N ASP A 228 21.02 14.09 4.14
CA ASP A 228 20.78 14.00 2.70
C ASP A 228 20.04 12.69 2.32
N PRO A 229 19.46 12.61 1.12
CA PRO A 229 18.73 11.42 0.66
C PRO A 229 19.60 10.17 0.49
N ALA A 230 20.90 10.31 0.19
CA ALA A 230 21.80 9.15 0.04
C ALA A 230 22.07 8.51 1.40
N THR A 231 22.35 9.32 2.43
CA THR A 231 22.44 8.85 3.82
C THR A 231 21.13 8.21 4.28
N ALA A 232 19.99 8.80 3.95
CA ALA A 232 18.68 8.24 4.24
C ALA A 232 18.48 6.86 3.59
N HIS A 233 18.94 6.66 2.34
CA HIS A 233 18.91 5.36 1.66
C HIS A 233 19.71 4.30 2.42
N LEU A 234 20.96 4.62 2.82
CA LEU A 234 21.79 3.69 3.57
C LEU A 234 21.18 3.33 4.95
N ILE A 235 20.54 4.30 5.61
CA ILE A 235 19.84 4.04 6.86
C ILE A 235 18.66 3.08 6.62
N ARG A 236 17.79 3.34 5.62
CA ARG A 236 16.64 2.48 5.31
C ARG A 236 17.05 1.06 4.95
N THR A 237 18.10 0.88 4.16
CA THR A 237 18.58 -0.45 3.77
C THR A 237 19.23 -1.19 4.93
N ARG A 238 20.06 -0.51 5.74
CA ARG A 238 20.72 -1.12 6.90
C ARG A 238 19.73 -1.44 8.04
N ARG A 239 18.74 -0.60 8.24
CA ARG A 239 17.74 -0.71 9.34
C ARG A 239 16.34 -0.99 8.79
N SER A 240 16.24 -2.01 7.93
CA SER A 240 15.02 -2.37 7.24
C SER A 240 14.15 -3.30 8.09
N VAL A 241 13.08 -2.76 8.68
CA VAL A 241 12.03 -3.56 9.34
C VAL A 241 11.36 -4.50 8.34
N ALA A 242 11.13 -4.03 7.10
CA ALA A 242 10.57 -4.83 6.02
C ALA A 242 11.38 -6.10 5.75
N ALA A 243 12.71 -6.00 5.71
CA ALA A 243 13.58 -7.16 5.50
C ALA A 243 13.50 -8.18 6.65
N SER A 244 13.42 -7.71 7.91
CA SER A 244 13.22 -8.59 9.07
C SER A 244 11.85 -9.26 9.05
N LEU A 245 10.78 -8.51 8.79
CA LEU A 245 9.42 -9.06 8.66
C LEU A 245 9.32 -10.06 7.50
N HIS A 246 9.97 -9.78 6.37
CA HIS A 246 9.99 -10.72 5.25
C HIS A 246 10.65 -12.06 5.64
N ARG A 247 11.77 -12.03 6.38
CA ARG A 247 12.42 -13.26 6.87
C ARG A 247 11.57 -14.00 7.91
N LEU A 248 10.85 -13.27 8.73
CA LEU A 248 9.99 -13.81 9.78
C LEU A 248 8.57 -14.12 9.30
N ALA A 249 8.23 -13.85 8.03
CA ALA A 249 6.87 -13.92 7.50
C ALA A 249 6.10 -15.18 7.92
N PRO A 250 6.63 -16.42 7.78
CA PRO A 250 5.85 -17.64 8.08
C PRO A 250 5.36 -17.76 9.52
N ARG A 251 5.94 -17.02 10.45
CA ARG A 251 5.61 -17.06 11.87
C ARG A 251 5.26 -15.69 12.46
N THR A 252 4.91 -14.75 11.57
CA THR A 252 4.45 -13.42 11.96
C THR A 252 2.97 -13.26 11.67
N THR A 253 2.21 -12.85 12.67
CA THR A 253 0.81 -12.44 12.58
C THR A 253 0.69 -10.97 12.94
N VAL A 254 0.08 -10.16 12.06
CA VAL A 254 -0.22 -8.75 12.33
C VAL A 254 -1.71 -8.58 12.59
N HIS A 255 -2.05 -7.77 13.59
CA HIS A 255 -3.42 -7.51 14.03
C HIS A 255 -3.78 -6.05 13.74
N LEU A 256 -4.51 -5.81 12.65
CA LEU A 256 -4.95 -4.46 12.23
C LEU A 256 -6.25 -4.05 12.92
N HIS A 257 -6.35 -2.78 13.28
CA HIS A 257 -7.57 -2.11 13.72
C HIS A 257 -7.50 -0.63 13.39
N GLY A 258 -8.64 0.04 13.25
CA GLY A 258 -8.68 1.45 12.87
C GLY A 258 -7.86 1.73 11.60
N ALA A 259 -7.05 2.77 11.59
CA ALA A 259 -6.21 3.11 10.45
C ALA A 259 -4.93 2.27 10.38
N ALA A 260 -4.65 1.73 9.19
CA ALA A 260 -3.39 1.09 8.79
C ALA A 260 -2.93 1.74 7.48
N PHE A 261 -2.22 2.86 7.56
CA PHE A 261 -1.85 3.68 6.41
C PHE A 261 -0.34 3.68 6.17
N GLY A 262 0.06 3.85 4.89
CA GLY A 262 1.45 3.95 4.49
C GLY A 262 2.32 2.87 5.13
N ALA A 263 3.40 3.26 5.84
CA ALA A 263 4.30 2.32 6.52
C ALA A 263 3.55 1.30 7.41
N GLY A 264 2.37 1.62 7.96
CA GLY A 264 1.58 0.71 8.75
C GLY A 264 1.16 -0.52 7.96
N ILE A 265 0.50 -0.33 6.81
CA ILE A 265 0.09 -1.45 5.95
C ILE A 265 1.25 -2.01 5.14
N GLU A 266 2.22 -1.18 4.74
CA GLU A 266 3.40 -1.63 4.02
C GLU A 266 4.17 -2.71 4.79
N LEU A 267 4.40 -2.48 6.09
CA LEU A 267 5.07 -3.41 6.98
C LEU A 267 4.19 -4.62 7.32
N ALA A 268 2.89 -4.39 7.60
CA ALA A 268 1.95 -5.46 7.93
C ALA A 268 1.81 -6.48 6.80
N ALA A 269 1.85 -6.03 5.55
CA ALA A 269 1.70 -6.89 4.38
C ALA A 269 2.87 -7.88 4.17
N PHE A 270 3.99 -7.77 4.89
CA PHE A 270 5.05 -8.78 4.91
C PHE A 270 4.72 -9.98 5.81
N ALA A 271 3.82 -9.85 6.75
CA ALA A 271 3.46 -10.95 7.67
C ALA A 271 2.86 -12.15 6.92
N GLY A 272 3.06 -13.36 7.42
CA GLY A 272 2.39 -14.56 6.88
C GLY A 272 0.89 -14.50 7.05
N THR A 273 0.43 -13.92 8.17
CA THR A 273 -0.99 -13.74 8.48
C THR A 273 -1.29 -12.29 8.85
N VAL A 274 -2.29 -11.71 8.21
CA VAL A 274 -2.82 -10.37 8.51
C VAL A 274 -4.27 -10.51 8.94
N LEU A 275 -4.53 -10.24 10.20
CA LEU A 275 -5.86 -10.22 10.79
C LEU A 275 -6.33 -8.77 10.90
N ALA A 276 -7.60 -8.49 10.65
CA ALA A 276 -8.11 -7.14 10.73
C ALA A 276 -9.44 -7.07 11.50
N ALA A 277 -9.59 -6.04 12.33
CA ALA A 277 -10.86 -5.71 12.95
C ALA A 277 -11.85 -5.14 11.91
N PRO A 278 -13.18 -5.24 12.15
CA PRO A 278 -14.20 -4.77 11.20
C PRO A 278 -14.11 -3.28 10.85
N ASP A 279 -13.55 -2.47 11.73
CA ASP A 279 -13.37 -1.02 11.56
C ASP A 279 -12.08 -0.63 10.82
N SER A 280 -11.27 -1.61 10.44
CA SER A 280 -9.98 -1.37 9.78
C SER A 280 -10.14 -0.63 8.45
N ARG A 281 -9.24 0.33 8.22
CA ARG A 281 -9.12 1.10 6.99
C ARG A 281 -7.67 1.08 6.51
N VAL A 282 -7.49 0.82 5.22
CA VAL A 282 -6.17 0.71 4.59
C VAL A 282 -6.01 1.75 3.50
N GLY A 283 -4.84 2.37 3.37
CA GLY A 283 -4.56 3.34 2.32
C GLY A 283 -3.08 3.66 2.16
N LEU A 284 -2.73 4.21 1.00
CA LEU A 284 -1.38 4.64 0.62
C LEU A 284 -1.39 6.13 0.26
N PRO A 285 -1.02 7.03 1.18
CA PRO A 285 -1.11 8.48 0.97
C PRO A 285 0.15 9.11 0.35
N GLU A 286 1.22 8.36 0.11
CA GLU A 286 2.59 8.83 -0.11
C GLU A 286 2.74 9.74 -1.33
N LEU A 287 1.96 9.51 -2.41
CA LEU A 287 1.98 10.38 -3.60
C LEU A 287 1.56 11.82 -3.27
N GLY A 288 0.70 12.01 -2.26
CA GLY A 288 0.39 13.35 -1.77
C GLY A 288 1.54 14.08 -1.09
N LEU A 289 2.65 13.40 -0.84
CA LEU A 289 3.89 13.93 -0.29
C LEU A 289 4.98 14.09 -1.38
N GLY A 290 4.65 13.82 -2.65
CA GLY A 290 5.62 13.71 -3.74
C GLY A 290 6.56 12.52 -3.60
N LEU A 291 6.10 11.44 -2.95
CA LEU A 291 6.87 10.22 -2.68
C LEU A 291 6.07 8.96 -3.09
N ILE A 292 6.76 7.84 -3.20
CA ILE A 292 6.15 6.50 -3.29
C ILE A 292 6.10 5.85 -1.89
N PRO A 293 5.39 4.74 -1.67
CA PRO A 293 5.58 3.90 -0.49
C PRO A 293 7.06 3.57 -0.29
N GLY A 294 7.57 3.71 0.91
CA GLY A 294 9.01 3.63 1.19
C GLY A 294 9.41 2.81 2.41
N ALA A 295 8.44 2.09 2.99
CA ALA A 295 8.65 1.14 4.08
C ALA A 295 8.54 -0.33 3.62
N GLY A 296 8.63 -0.58 2.32
CA GLY A 296 8.52 -1.88 1.68
C GLY A 296 7.23 -2.12 0.91
N GLY A 297 6.35 -1.12 0.81
CA GLY A 297 5.00 -1.27 0.25
C GLY A 297 4.98 -1.59 -1.24
N THR A 298 5.97 -1.15 -2.00
CA THR A 298 6.10 -1.52 -3.43
C THR A 298 6.61 -2.96 -3.62
N VAL A 299 6.89 -3.66 -2.54
CA VAL A 299 7.28 -5.08 -2.52
C VAL A 299 6.17 -5.92 -1.87
N SER A 300 5.79 -5.61 -0.62
CA SER A 300 4.85 -6.40 0.16
C SER A 300 3.44 -6.41 -0.42
N LEU A 301 2.94 -5.25 -0.85
CA LEU A 301 1.58 -5.15 -1.40
C LEU A 301 1.45 -5.87 -2.75
N PRO A 302 2.34 -5.67 -3.74
CA PRO A 302 2.27 -6.47 -4.97
C PRO A 302 2.32 -7.98 -4.75
N LEU A 303 3.07 -8.46 -3.76
CA LEU A 303 3.11 -9.89 -3.40
C LEU A 303 1.74 -10.42 -2.91
N ARG A 304 0.92 -9.58 -2.25
CA ARG A 304 -0.40 -9.97 -1.75
C ARG A 304 -1.53 -9.69 -2.72
N ILE A 305 -1.56 -8.50 -3.30
CA ILE A 305 -2.73 -8.00 -4.05
C ILE A 305 -2.44 -7.71 -5.54
N GLY A 306 -1.20 -7.93 -5.98
CA GLY A 306 -0.76 -7.61 -7.33
C GLY A 306 -0.43 -6.12 -7.52
N ARG A 307 0.39 -5.84 -8.55
CA ARG A 307 0.89 -4.48 -8.83
C ARG A 307 -0.20 -3.47 -9.17
N GLN A 308 -1.27 -3.92 -9.85
CA GLN A 308 -2.35 -3.04 -10.31
C GLN A 308 -3.20 -2.50 -9.16
N ARG A 309 -3.58 -3.34 -8.19
CA ARG A 309 -4.30 -2.91 -6.99
C ARG A 309 -3.41 -2.06 -6.08
N THR A 310 -2.12 -2.36 -6.03
CA THR A 310 -1.14 -1.51 -5.33
C THR A 310 -1.07 -0.12 -5.97
N ALA A 311 -0.98 -0.04 -7.29
CA ALA A 311 -0.99 1.22 -8.03
C ALA A 311 -2.31 1.97 -7.85
N TRP A 312 -3.45 1.26 -7.86
CA TRP A 312 -4.76 1.86 -7.62
C TRP A 312 -4.83 2.52 -6.24
N LEU A 313 -4.42 1.82 -5.16
CA LEU A 313 -4.39 2.39 -3.80
C LEU A 313 -3.55 3.67 -3.72
N ALA A 314 -2.38 3.67 -4.33
CA ALA A 314 -1.46 4.80 -4.28
C ALA A 314 -1.93 5.97 -5.16
N LEU A 315 -2.41 5.70 -6.38
CA LEU A 315 -2.77 6.74 -7.35
C LEU A 315 -4.15 7.35 -7.08
N THR A 316 -5.12 6.58 -6.61
CA THR A 316 -6.40 7.13 -6.17
C THR A 316 -6.32 7.78 -4.80
N ARG A 317 -5.34 7.36 -3.96
CA ARG A 317 -5.21 7.73 -2.54
C ARG A 317 -6.48 7.43 -1.73
N ARG A 318 -7.37 6.58 -2.27
CA ARG A 318 -8.55 6.11 -1.56
C ARG A 318 -8.20 5.13 -0.46
N THR A 319 -9.07 5.01 0.51
CA THR A 319 -9.00 3.97 1.52
C THR A 319 -9.94 2.84 1.17
N ILE A 320 -9.52 1.60 1.46
CA ILE A 320 -10.38 0.43 1.39
C ILE A 320 -10.76 -0.04 2.79
N ASP A 321 -11.93 -0.65 2.90
CA ASP A 321 -12.40 -1.29 4.12
C ASP A 321 -11.90 -2.74 4.22
N VAL A 322 -12.18 -3.36 5.35
CA VAL A 322 -11.78 -4.75 5.63
C VAL A 322 -12.40 -5.75 4.65
N THR A 323 -13.62 -5.50 4.17
CA THR A 323 -14.31 -6.38 3.20
C THR A 323 -13.57 -6.40 1.86
N THR A 324 -13.18 -5.24 1.38
CA THR A 324 -12.38 -5.10 0.15
C THR A 324 -10.97 -5.66 0.35
N ALA A 325 -10.35 -5.42 1.51
CA ALA A 325 -9.02 -5.93 1.83
C ALA A 325 -8.99 -7.47 1.87
N LEU A 326 -10.01 -8.12 2.43
CA LEU A 326 -10.21 -9.58 2.39
C LEU A 326 -10.35 -10.10 0.96
N ARG A 327 -11.25 -9.50 0.18
CA ARG A 327 -11.48 -9.91 -1.21
C ARG A 327 -10.22 -9.79 -2.07
N TRP A 328 -9.35 -8.85 -1.77
CA TRP A 328 -8.08 -8.67 -2.47
C TRP A 328 -6.97 -9.62 -2.00
N GLY A 329 -7.13 -10.26 -0.84
CA GLY A 329 -6.11 -11.08 -0.20
C GLY A 329 -5.05 -10.25 0.56
N LEU A 330 -5.35 -8.97 0.84
CA LEU A 330 -4.50 -8.13 1.68
C LEU A 330 -4.61 -8.51 3.15
N VAL A 331 -5.81 -8.89 3.57
CA VAL A 331 -6.18 -9.39 4.89
C VAL A 331 -6.61 -10.84 4.75
N ASP A 332 -6.22 -11.69 5.69
CA ASP A 332 -6.50 -13.13 5.67
C ASP A 332 -7.79 -13.46 6.45
N GLU A 333 -8.10 -12.69 7.48
CA GLU A 333 -9.30 -12.91 8.32
C GLU A 333 -9.82 -11.59 8.89
N ASN A 334 -11.15 -11.41 8.88
CA ASN A 334 -11.85 -10.33 9.58
C ASN A 334 -12.37 -10.85 10.91
N ARG A 335 -11.82 -10.36 12.01
CA ARG A 335 -12.29 -10.71 13.36
C ARG A 335 -12.04 -9.58 14.35
N PRO A 336 -12.88 -9.45 15.41
CA PRO A 336 -12.60 -8.51 16.49
C PRO A 336 -11.22 -8.77 17.11
N ILE A 337 -10.42 -7.70 17.25
CA ILE A 337 -9.13 -7.78 17.92
C ILE A 337 -9.33 -7.41 19.38
N VAL A 338 -9.14 -8.38 20.26
CA VAL A 338 -9.13 -8.14 21.70
C VAL A 338 -7.72 -7.71 22.08
N LEU A 339 -7.54 -6.43 22.36
CA LEU A 339 -6.32 -5.94 23.01
C LEU A 339 -6.39 -6.39 24.49
N GLU A 340 -5.58 -7.38 24.86
CA GLU A 340 -5.44 -7.77 26.27
C GLU A 340 -4.88 -6.57 27.02
N GLY A 341 -5.70 -5.96 27.88
CA GLY A 341 -5.33 -4.79 28.68
C GLY A 341 -6.32 -3.61 28.66
N SER A 342 -7.39 -3.64 27.86
CA SER A 342 -8.43 -2.60 27.88
C SER A 342 -9.58 -2.89 28.87
N CYS A 343 -9.27 -3.50 30.01
CA CYS A 343 -10.16 -3.49 31.18
C CYS A 343 -9.72 -2.35 32.12
N ARG A 344 -10.22 -1.11 31.85
CA ARG A 344 -10.81 -0.13 32.79
C ARG A 344 -10.92 1.25 32.17
#